data_2be5e7b941e2513e5d52d21d46a131bf
#
_entry.id   2be5e7b941e2513e5d52d21d46a131bf
#
_cell.length_a   1.000
_cell.length_b   1.000
_cell.length_c   1.000
_cell.angle_alpha   90.00
_cell.angle_beta   90.00
_cell.angle_gamma   90.00
#
_symmetry.space_group_name_H-M   'P 1'
#
loop_
_entity.id
_entity.type
_entity.pdbx_description
1 polymer ?
#
loop_
_entity_poly.entity_id
_entity_poly.type
_entity_poly.pdbx_seq_one_letter_code
_entity_poly.pdbx_strand_id
1 'polypeptide(L)'
;MSMIETKKNKIKDSLNKTKKKRKSQSAVIIKTKLDTDKLNKNTITALNRIFLEAKWLYNYILNDELNDDIFKTDYKINEVPVYVKNHYEIRELKYLPSQMKQGIIDRALDNIKGLHELKIKGFPVGRLKYKHKVSSIPLKQYNITYKIINSNYIKIQGIKQHIRVYGLENLDSSFDPASALLIHKNNSYYGNITVYRNKEKPTVPLQEQTMVSFDLGIKNQLTCSNGLVLNYNIPKSKKERRIQRRLSKKVKNSNNYYKLKNSLNTEQTKTTNKRNDTVNKIVHYLSSNYDIVITQDDNISGWQRLFGKRIESTGIGGIKEALKHKASTFMPVDRFMPTTKECSNCHNKYDIKLDERTYRCNYCGLTIDRDYNSALNDMYYGIKKINKKYKINIPVERLREYTPVEMNANTLEGFYISPYVRASFVHESGSLNVLT
;
A
#
# COMPACT_ATOMS: atom_id res chain seq x y z
N MET A 1 -12.90 28.66 37.14
CA MET A 1 -12.58 27.69 36.08
C MET A 1 -12.68 26.28 36.66
N SER A 2 -13.61 25.44 36.19
CA SER A 2 -13.85 24.12 36.81
C SER A 2 -12.66 23.15 36.53
N MET A 3 -12.40 22.21 37.46
CA MET A 3 -11.39 21.15 37.28
C MET A 3 -11.53 20.39 35.94
N ILE A 4 -12.74 20.32 35.42
CA ILE A 4 -13.08 19.65 34.14
C ILE A 4 -12.59 20.47 32.96
N GLU A 5 -12.68 21.80 33.01
CA GLU A 5 -12.23 22.74 31.99
C GLU A 5 -10.70 22.74 31.88
N THR A 6 -10.01 22.69 33.01
CA THR A 6 -8.55 22.59 33.07
C THR A 6 -8.03 21.27 32.49
N LYS A 7 -8.72 20.14 32.73
CA LYS A 7 -8.39 18.85 32.12
C LYS A 7 -8.63 18.85 30.59
N LYS A 8 -9.74 19.43 30.13
CA LYS A 8 -10.03 19.53 28.66
C LYS A 8 -8.96 20.37 27.95
N ASN A 9 -8.55 21.49 28.55
CA ASN A 9 -7.51 22.34 27.96
C ASN A 9 -6.16 21.65 27.91
N LYS A 10 -5.73 20.95 28.96
CA LYS A 10 -4.50 20.14 28.96
C LYS A 10 -4.48 19.07 27.86
N ILE A 11 -5.62 18.38 27.64
CA ILE A 11 -5.77 17.37 26.58
C ILE A 11 -5.66 18.05 25.20
N LYS A 12 -6.33 19.18 24.98
CA LYS A 12 -6.29 19.93 23.73
C LYS A 12 -4.88 20.40 23.39
N ASP A 13 -4.14 20.89 24.38
CA ASP A 13 -2.75 21.34 24.20
C ASP A 13 -1.82 20.18 23.88
N SER A 14 -1.96 19.04 24.53
CA SER A 14 -1.23 17.81 24.25
C SER A 14 -1.47 17.33 22.82
N LEU A 15 -2.74 17.33 22.37
CA LEU A 15 -3.12 16.97 21.01
C LEU A 15 -2.50 17.95 19.98
N ASN A 16 -2.51 19.24 20.26
CA ASN A 16 -1.93 20.26 19.38
C ASN A 16 -0.40 20.11 19.27
N LYS A 17 0.29 19.85 20.39
CA LYS A 17 1.73 19.55 20.41
C LYS A 17 2.03 18.32 19.56
N THR A 18 1.25 17.25 19.72
CA THR A 18 1.38 16.03 18.91
C THR A 18 1.16 16.31 17.43
N LYS A 19 0.12 17.06 17.06
CA LYS A 19 -0.13 17.48 15.66
C LYS A 19 1.05 18.24 15.06
N LYS A 20 1.64 19.18 15.80
CA LYS A 20 2.82 19.94 15.35
C LYS A 20 4.02 19.00 15.12
N LYS A 21 4.30 18.09 16.08
CA LYS A 21 5.37 17.09 15.96
C LYS A 21 5.19 16.20 14.72
N ARG A 22 3.96 15.72 14.45
CA ARG A 22 3.68 14.81 13.33
C ARG A 22 3.82 15.46 11.95
N LYS A 23 3.75 16.80 11.83
CA LYS A 23 4.01 17.52 10.56
C LYS A 23 5.45 17.35 10.07
N SER A 24 6.42 17.28 10.97
CA SER A 24 7.84 17.07 10.65
C SER A 24 8.23 15.59 10.55
N GLN A 25 7.29 14.67 10.74
CA GLN A 25 7.53 13.24 10.75
C GLN A 25 6.83 12.53 9.58
N SER A 26 7.36 11.39 9.18
CA SER A 26 6.73 10.43 8.28
C SER A 26 6.20 9.23 9.07
N ALA A 27 5.01 8.76 8.70
CA ALA A 27 4.43 7.55 9.28
C ALA A 27 4.92 6.31 8.53
N VAL A 28 5.34 5.29 9.26
CA VAL A 28 5.74 3.98 8.74
C VAL A 28 4.92 2.91 9.44
N ILE A 29 4.50 1.87 8.71
CA ILE A 29 3.80 0.73 9.29
C ILE A 29 4.76 -0.45 9.40
N ILE A 30 5.05 -0.85 10.61
CA ILE A 30 5.80 -2.07 10.91
C ILE A 30 4.81 -3.22 11.02
N LYS A 31 4.99 -4.21 10.14
CA LYS A 31 4.16 -5.42 10.12
C LYS A 31 4.83 -6.49 10.96
N THR A 32 4.15 -6.95 11.99
CA THR A 32 4.62 -8.01 12.88
C THR A 32 3.74 -9.24 12.76
N LYS A 33 4.31 -10.42 13.00
CA LYS A 33 3.58 -11.68 13.12
C LYS A 33 3.70 -12.19 14.55
N LEU A 34 2.56 -12.50 15.18
CA LEU A 34 2.53 -13.07 16.51
C LEU A 34 2.91 -14.55 16.45
N ASP A 35 3.82 -14.97 17.32
CA ASP A 35 4.22 -16.37 17.49
C ASP A 35 3.15 -17.12 18.31
N THR A 36 2.18 -17.70 17.59
CA THR A 36 1.04 -18.39 18.21
C THR A 36 1.40 -19.74 18.79
N ASP A 37 2.51 -20.35 18.35
CA ASP A 37 2.91 -21.70 18.75
C ASP A 37 3.41 -21.74 20.20
N LYS A 38 3.89 -20.60 20.72
CA LYS A 38 4.36 -20.42 22.10
C LYS A 38 3.29 -19.85 23.04
N LEU A 39 2.06 -19.68 22.58
CA LEU A 39 0.96 -19.17 23.42
C LEU A 39 0.26 -20.30 24.17
N ASN A 40 -0.05 -20.04 25.44
CA ASN A 40 -0.90 -20.96 26.21
C ASN A 40 -2.37 -20.92 25.71
N LYS A 41 -3.13 -21.98 26.03
CA LYS A 41 -4.53 -22.13 25.61
C LYS A 41 -5.40 -20.95 26.04
N ASN A 42 -5.18 -20.40 27.23
CA ASN A 42 -5.93 -19.28 27.76
C ASN A 42 -5.72 -18.00 26.93
N THR A 43 -4.48 -17.73 26.51
CA THR A 43 -4.14 -16.59 25.67
C THR A 43 -4.76 -16.73 24.26
N ILE A 44 -4.71 -17.92 23.66
CA ILE A 44 -5.36 -18.17 22.37
C ILE A 44 -6.87 -17.99 22.49
N THR A 45 -7.47 -18.50 23.55
CA THR A 45 -8.91 -18.34 23.82
C THR A 45 -9.26 -16.85 24.00
N ALA A 46 -8.48 -16.10 24.77
CA ALA A 46 -8.68 -14.66 24.95
C ALA A 46 -8.59 -13.90 23.65
N LEU A 47 -7.57 -14.17 22.81
CA LEU A 47 -7.44 -13.57 21.47
C LEU A 47 -8.66 -13.86 20.60
N ASN A 48 -9.11 -15.12 20.53
CA ASN A 48 -10.28 -15.49 19.75
C ASN A 48 -11.56 -14.80 20.25
N ARG A 49 -11.72 -14.72 21.59
CA ARG A 49 -12.86 -14.06 22.22
C ARG A 49 -12.88 -12.55 21.94
N ILE A 50 -11.77 -11.86 22.02
CA ILE A 50 -11.66 -10.43 21.67
C ILE A 50 -12.21 -10.18 20.25
N PHE A 51 -11.88 -11.00 19.26
CA PHE A 51 -12.40 -10.85 17.89
C PHE A 51 -13.87 -11.21 17.77
N LEU A 52 -14.35 -12.19 18.55
CA LEU A 52 -15.75 -12.59 18.56
C LEU A 52 -16.63 -11.49 19.19
N GLU A 53 -16.23 -10.97 20.34
CA GLU A 53 -16.93 -9.90 21.05
C GLU A 53 -16.92 -8.59 20.25
N ALA A 54 -15.81 -8.29 19.57
CA ALA A 54 -15.73 -7.17 18.64
C ALA A 54 -16.72 -7.30 17.46
N LYS A 55 -16.99 -8.54 16.99
CA LYS A 55 -18.03 -8.80 15.99
C LYS A 55 -19.42 -8.52 16.56
N TRP A 56 -19.72 -8.98 17.79
CA TRP A 56 -21.00 -8.77 18.42
C TRP A 56 -21.28 -7.27 18.59
N LEU A 57 -20.31 -6.55 19.18
CA LEU A 57 -20.42 -5.09 19.38
C LEU A 57 -20.60 -4.34 18.04
N TYR A 58 -19.81 -4.66 17.02
CA TYR A 58 -19.93 -4.01 15.72
C TYR A 58 -21.30 -4.23 15.08
N ASN A 59 -21.84 -5.46 15.15
CA ASN A 59 -23.14 -5.77 14.59
C ASN A 59 -24.29 -5.15 15.40
N TYR A 60 -24.16 -5.07 16.74
CA TYR A 60 -25.10 -4.36 17.59
C TYR A 60 -25.21 -2.88 17.22
N ILE A 61 -24.07 -2.20 16.98
CA ILE A 61 -24.07 -0.79 16.58
C ILE A 61 -24.79 -0.56 15.24
N LEU A 62 -24.79 -1.53 14.36
CA LEU A 62 -25.46 -1.43 13.06
C LEU A 62 -26.93 -1.86 13.07
N ASN A 63 -27.46 -2.28 14.20
CA ASN A 63 -28.84 -2.75 14.32
C ASN A 63 -29.74 -1.62 14.77
N ASP A 64 -30.45 -1.01 13.82
CA ASP A 64 -31.34 0.12 14.05
C ASP A 64 -32.53 -0.24 14.97
N GLU A 65 -32.91 -1.54 15.05
CA GLU A 65 -34.02 -2.02 15.92
C GLU A 65 -33.61 -2.14 17.40
N LEU A 66 -32.33 -2.33 17.69
CA LEU A 66 -31.78 -2.57 19.01
C LEU A 66 -31.02 -1.37 19.58
N ASN A 67 -30.70 -0.41 18.74
CA ASN A 67 -29.91 0.75 19.10
C ASN A 67 -30.50 2.00 18.46
N ASP A 68 -31.42 2.64 19.19
CA ASP A 68 -32.16 3.81 18.72
C ASP A 68 -31.26 5.02 18.41
N ASP A 69 -30.11 5.10 19.05
CA ASP A 69 -29.12 6.16 18.80
C ASP A 69 -27.68 5.63 18.76
N ILE A 70 -27.24 5.31 17.56
CA ILE A 70 -25.89 4.82 17.30
C ILE A 70 -24.80 5.75 17.87
N PHE A 71 -25.06 7.06 17.94
CA PHE A 71 -24.11 8.05 18.43
C PHE A 71 -23.98 8.06 19.95
N LYS A 72 -24.94 7.48 20.69
CA LYS A 72 -24.92 7.36 22.15
C LYS A 72 -24.27 6.06 22.65
N THR A 73 -23.88 5.13 21.75
CA THR A 73 -23.21 3.90 22.20
C THR A 73 -21.88 4.24 22.88
N ASP A 74 -21.78 3.92 24.17
CA ASP A 74 -20.60 4.20 24.99
C ASP A 74 -19.67 2.97 25.08
N TYR A 75 -18.37 3.23 25.24
CA TYR A 75 -17.36 2.20 25.50
C TYR A 75 -17.53 1.47 26.85
N LYS A 76 -18.40 1.97 27.73
CA LYS A 76 -18.78 1.33 29.00
C LYS A 76 -19.73 0.15 28.83
N ILE A 77 -20.29 -0.06 27.64
CA ILE A 77 -21.18 -1.17 27.32
C ILE A 77 -20.53 -2.52 27.69
N ASN A 78 -21.17 -3.34 28.49
CA ASN A 78 -20.63 -4.62 28.96
C ASN A 78 -21.35 -5.83 28.38
N GLU A 79 -22.51 -5.65 27.82
CA GLU A 79 -23.37 -6.69 27.23
C GLU A 79 -24.07 -6.16 25.99
N VAL A 80 -24.29 -7.06 25.05
CA VAL A 80 -24.99 -6.75 23.81
C VAL A 80 -25.91 -7.90 23.42
N PRO A 81 -27.13 -7.62 22.88
CA PRO A 81 -27.95 -8.65 22.26
C PRO A 81 -27.35 -9.17 20.98
N VAL A 82 -27.29 -10.48 20.86
CA VAL A 82 -26.72 -11.19 19.70
C VAL A 82 -27.78 -12.14 19.14
N TYR A 83 -28.04 -12.06 17.84
CA TYR A 83 -28.98 -12.93 17.16
C TYR A 83 -28.43 -14.35 17.00
N VAL A 84 -29.09 -15.32 17.64
CA VAL A 84 -28.68 -16.73 17.65
C VAL A 84 -29.93 -17.61 17.44
N LYS A 85 -29.91 -18.49 16.45
CA LYS A 85 -30.99 -19.48 16.20
C LYS A 85 -32.42 -18.86 16.26
N ASN A 86 -32.61 -17.75 15.55
CA ASN A 86 -33.90 -17.03 15.43
C ASN A 86 -34.40 -16.27 16.68
N HIS A 87 -33.56 -16.02 17.70
CA HIS A 87 -33.86 -15.16 18.83
C HIS A 87 -32.64 -14.34 19.25
N TYR A 88 -32.86 -13.31 20.05
CA TYR A 88 -31.78 -12.52 20.63
C TYR A 88 -31.39 -13.07 22.01
N GLU A 89 -30.08 -13.26 22.20
CA GLU A 89 -29.46 -13.62 23.47
C GLU A 89 -28.54 -12.51 23.95
N ILE A 90 -28.61 -12.13 25.23
CA ILE A 90 -27.69 -11.19 25.85
C ILE A 90 -26.31 -11.88 26.00
N ARG A 91 -25.27 -11.26 25.50
CA ARG A 91 -23.89 -11.75 25.57
C ARG A 91 -22.96 -10.73 26.20
N GLU A 92 -22.22 -11.15 27.21
CA GLU A 92 -21.24 -10.33 27.90
C GLU A 92 -19.99 -10.08 27.05
N LEU A 93 -19.49 -8.83 27.07
CA LEU A 93 -18.22 -8.39 26.44
C LEU A 93 -17.10 -8.42 27.48
N LYS A 94 -16.72 -9.61 27.92
CA LYS A 94 -15.76 -9.84 29.02
C LYS A 94 -14.30 -9.68 28.60
N TYR A 95 -13.97 -10.08 27.37
CA TYR A 95 -12.59 -10.12 26.87
C TYR A 95 -12.21 -8.87 26.09
N LEU A 96 -13.15 -8.06 25.67
CA LEU A 96 -12.93 -6.84 24.89
C LEU A 96 -12.74 -5.62 25.81
N PRO A 97 -11.50 -5.10 26.01
CA PRO A 97 -11.25 -3.95 26.89
C PRO A 97 -11.93 -2.67 26.38
N SER A 98 -12.20 -1.75 27.27
CA SER A 98 -12.92 -0.48 27.00
C SER A 98 -12.32 0.33 25.85
N GLN A 99 -11.00 0.45 25.79
CA GLN A 99 -10.30 1.15 24.71
C GLN A 99 -10.45 0.47 23.35
N MET A 100 -10.53 -0.87 23.32
CA MET A 100 -10.80 -1.61 22.09
C MET A 100 -12.28 -1.49 21.70
N LYS A 101 -13.21 -1.50 22.69
CA LYS A 101 -14.65 -1.21 22.46
C LYS A 101 -14.80 0.14 21.77
N GLN A 102 -14.20 1.20 22.33
CA GLN A 102 -14.20 2.53 21.72
C GLN A 102 -13.64 2.50 20.28
N GLY A 103 -12.56 1.76 20.04
CA GLY A 103 -11.97 1.62 18.70
C GLY A 103 -12.91 0.96 17.69
N ILE A 104 -13.75 0.00 18.11
CA ILE A 104 -14.76 -0.64 17.27
C ILE A 104 -15.94 0.30 17.02
N ILE A 105 -16.40 1.01 18.06
CA ILE A 105 -17.47 2.01 17.96
C ILE A 105 -17.09 3.11 16.97
N ASP A 106 -15.94 3.74 17.18
CA ASP A 106 -15.46 4.82 16.30
C ASP A 106 -15.35 4.35 14.84
N ARG A 107 -14.85 3.12 14.62
CA ARG A 107 -14.77 2.54 13.26
C ARG A 107 -16.16 2.37 12.63
N ALA A 108 -17.16 1.96 13.38
CA ALA A 108 -18.53 1.84 12.87
C ALA A 108 -19.09 3.21 12.51
N LEU A 109 -18.92 4.20 13.38
CA LEU A 109 -19.33 5.58 13.14
C LEU A 109 -18.62 6.22 11.95
N ASP A 110 -17.30 6.02 11.81
CA ASP A 110 -16.52 6.52 10.68
C ASP A 110 -16.99 5.91 9.36
N ASN A 111 -17.32 4.61 9.35
CA ASN A 111 -17.89 3.97 8.16
C ASN A 111 -19.26 4.55 7.79
N ILE A 112 -20.12 4.84 8.75
CA ILE A 112 -21.43 5.47 8.53
C ILE A 112 -21.25 6.89 7.99
N LYS A 113 -20.39 7.69 8.61
CA LYS A 113 -20.04 9.05 8.12
C LYS A 113 -19.50 9.03 6.70
N GLY A 114 -18.60 8.09 6.41
CA GLY A 114 -18.03 7.95 5.06
C GLY A 114 -19.09 7.62 4.01
N LEU A 115 -20.07 6.76 4.32
CA LEU A 115 -21.21 6.51 3.42
C LEU A 115 -22.09 7.75 3.24
N HIS A 116 -22.34 8.49 4.32
CA HIS A 116 -23.10 9.74 4.24
C HIS A 116 -22.42 10.79 3.34
N GLU A 117 -21.11 10.96 3.48
CA GLU A 117 -20.33 11.86 2.61
C GLU A 117 -20.38 11.45 1.14
N LEU A 118 -20.31 10.14 0.85
CA LEU A 118 -20.45 9.63 -0.51
C LEU A 118 -21.85 9.91 -1.07
N LYS A 119 -22.89 9.76 -0.25
CA LYS A 119 -24.29 10.08 -0.62
C LYS A 119 -24.46 11.57 -0.94
N ILE A 120 -23.88 12.46 -0.13
CA ILE A 120 -23.89 13.93 -0.40
C ILE A 120 -23.21 14.24 -1.74
N LYS A 121 -22.13 13.53 -2.09
CA LYS A 121 -21.43 13.66 -3.37
C LYS A 121 -22.18 13.04 -4.57
N GLY A 122 -23.42 12.58 -4.38
CA GLY A 122 -24.25 12.00 -5.45
C GLY A 122 -23.92 10.55 -5.83
N PHE A 123 -23.06 9.85 -5.07
CA PHE A 123 -22.78 8.44 -5.36
C PHE A 123 -23.91 7.54 -4.82
N PRO A 124 -24.31 6.49 -5.56
CA PRO A 124 -25.24 5.50 -5.04
C PRO A 124 -24.56 4.70 -3.91
N VAL A 125 -25.11 4.78 -2.72
CA VAL A 125 -24.58 4.08 -1.53
C VAL A 125 -25.62 3.13 -0.95
N GLY A 126 -25.15 1.93 -0.53
CA GLY A 126 -25.95 0.97 0.18
C GLY A 126 -25.78 1.10 1.71
N ARG A 127 -26.52 0.28 2.47
CA ARG A 127 -26.33 0.16 3.92
C ARG A 127 -25.09 -0.65 4.27
N LEU A 128 -24.48 -0.38 5.43
CA LEU A 128 -23.44 -1.23 6.01
C LEU A 128 -24.01 -2.62 6.31
N LYS A 129 -23.24 -3.65 5.93
CA LYS A 129 -23.66 -5.05 6.16
C LYS A 129 -23.10 -5.57 7.49
N TYR A 130 -23.88 -6.40 8.16
CA TYR A 130 -23.40 -7.17 9.30
C TYR A 130 -22.17 -8.01 8.96
N LYS A 131 -21.25 -8.09 9.90
CA LYS A 131 -20.00 -8.85 9.71
C LYS A 131 -20.14 -10.26 10.25
N HIS A 132 -19.80 -11.24 9.43
CA HIS A 132 -19.62 -12.62 9.90
C HIS A 132 -18.35 -12.79 10.74
N LYS A 133 -17.32 -11.98 10.44
CA LYS A 133 -16.04 -11.98 11.16
C LYS A 133 -15.45 -10.57 11.15
N VAL A 134 -14.98 -10.11 12.30
CA VAL A 134 -14.10 -8.96 12.41
C VAL A 134 -12.67 -9.49 12.26
N SER A 135 -11.91 -8.94 11.32
CA SER A 135 -10.54 -9.36 11.00
C SER A 135 -9.46 -8.48 11.60
N SER A 136 -9.81 -7.31 12.14
CA SER A 136 -8.85 -6.39 12.74
C SER A 136 -9.48 -5.57 13.86
N ILE A 137 -8.68 -5.30 14.89
CA ILE A 137 -9.08 -4.54 16.08
C ILE A 137 -8.12 -3.37 16.25
N PRO A 138 -8.60 -2.12 16.37
CA PRO A 138 -7.75 -0.97 16.62
C PRO A 138 -7.16 -1.01 18.03
N LEU A 139 -5.87 -0.77 18.13
CA LEU A 139 -5.13 -0.52 19.35
C LEU A 139 -4.67 0.94 19.29
N LYS A 140 -5.51 1.87 19.74
CA LYS A 140 -5.35 3.30 19.45
C LYS A 140 -4.20 3.97 20.19
N GLN A 141 -3.86 3.49 21.40
CA GLN A 141 -2.92 4.17 22.29
C GLN A 141 -1.75 3.26 22.68
N TYR A 142 -0.55 3.66 22.30
CA TYR A 142 0.68 3.05 22.78
C TYR A 142 0.78 3.20 24.31
N ASN A 143 1.38 2.23 24.99
CA ASN A 143 1.48 2.07 26.45
C ASN A 143 0.16 1.81 27.19
N ILE A 144 -1.00 1.90 26.54
CA ILE A 144 -2.30 1.60 27.14
C ILE A 144 -2.90 0.36 26.50
N THR A 145 -3.21 0.39 25.21
CA THR A 145 -3.83 -0.75 24.50
C THR A 145 -2.82 -1.81 24.08
N TYR A 146 -1.59 -1.39 23.87
CA TYR A 146 -0.47 -2.28 23.64
C TYR A 146 0.84 -1.59 24.06
N LYS A 147 1.87 -2.40 24.34
CA LYS A 147 3.22 -1.94 24.65
C LYS A 147 4.24 -2.88 24.01
N ILE A 148 5.28 -2.30 23.43
CA ILE A 148 6.47 -3.03 23.00
C ILE A 148 7.36 -3.19 24.24
N ILE A 149 7.70 -4.44 24.59
CA ILE A 149 8.49 -4.75 25.79
C ILE A 149 9.98 -4.71 25.45
N ASN A 150 10.33 -5.35 24.31
CA ASN A 150 11.67 -5.33 23.73
C ASN A 150 11.55 -5.62 22.23
N SER A 151 12.66 -5.82 21.54
CA SER A 151 12.69 -6.10 20.09
C SER A 151 11.87 -7.33 19.65
N ASN A 152 11.39 -8.17 20.57
CA ASN A 152 10.75 -9.44 20.23
C ASN A 152 9.40 -9.67 20.93
N TYR A 153 8.98 -8.83 21.87
CA TYR A 153 7.76 -9.07 22.64
C TYR A 153 6.85 -7.85 22.68
N ILE A 154 5.54 -8.11 22.60
CA ILE A 154 4.49 -7.13 22.84
C ILE A 154 3.57 -7.57 23.98
N LYS A 155 3.03 -6.59 24.70
CA LYS A 155 1.93 -6.75 25.64
C LYS A 155 0.68 -6.14 25.02
N ILE A 156 -0.45 -6.84 25.09
CA ILE A 156 -1.75 -6.37 24.62
C ILE A 156 -2.69 -6.28 25.81
N GLN A 157 -3.46 -5.18 25.90
CA GLN A 157 -4.44 -4.98 26.97
C GLN A 157 -5.44 -6.15 27.01
N GLY A 158 -5.77 -6.62 28.20
CA GLY A 158 -6.66 -7.78 28.41
C GLY A 158 -5.99 -9.15 28.22
N ILE A 159 -4.71 -9.20 27.80
CA ILE A 159 -3.95 -10.43 27.65
C ILE A 159 -2.82 -10.43 28.70
N LYS A 160 -2.78 -11.48 29.54
CA LYS A 160 -1.79 -11.57 30.62
C LYS A 160 -0.40 -11.90 30.11
N GLN A 161 -0.29 -12.85 29.16
CA GLN A 161 0.98 -13.34 28.60
C GLN A 161 1.58 -12.28 27.66
N HIS A 162 2.90 -12.06 27.78
CA HIS A 162 3.65 -11.33 26.77
C HIS A 162 3.75 -12.19 25.51
N ILE A 163 3.47 -11.60 24.36
CA ILE A 163 3.42 -12.32 23.10
C ILE A 163 4.70 -12.07 22.33
N ARG A 164 5.40 -13.14 21.97
CA ARG A 164 6.53 -13.04 21.05
C ARG A 164 6.04 -12.65 19.66
N VAL A 165 6.76 -11.76 19.01
CA VAL A 165 6.45 -11.29 17.65
C VAL A 165 7.72 -11.25 16.80
N TYR A 166 7.54 -11.47 15.52
CA TYR A 166 8.57 -11.31 14.48
C TYR A 166 8.32 -10.01 13.73
N GLY A 167 9.37 -9.30 13.33
CA GLY A 167 9.29 -8.07 12.54
C GLY A 167 9.45 -6.79 13.36
N LEU A 168 9.88 -6.87 14.63
CA LEU A 168 10.26 -5.70 15.43
C LEU A 168 11.77 -5.42 15.42
N GLU A 169 12.56 -6.27 14.79
CA GLU A 169 14.02 -6.23 14.80
C GLU A 169 14.56 -4.92 14.19
N ASN A 170 13.80 -4.32 13.30
CA ASN A 170 14.15 -3.05 12.62
C ASN A 170 13.61 -1.81 13.34
N LEU A 171 13.07 -1.97 14.54
CA LEU A 171 12.58 -0.86 15.35
C LEU A 171 13.70 -0.36 16.25
N ASP A 172 14.26 0.78 15.92
CA ASP A 172 15.25 1.48 16.73
C ASP A 172 14.63 2.59 17.59
N SER A 173 15.46 3.25 18.40
CA SER A 173 15.03 4.33 19.29
C SER A 173 14.56 5.61 18.59
N SER A 174 14.82 5.76 17.30
CA SER A 174 14.37 6.91 16.49
C SER A 174 12.87 6.86 16.16
N PHE A 175 12.26 5.67 16.28
CA PHE A 175 10.84 5.48 16.01
C PHE A 175 9.97 5.83 17.22
N ASP A 176 8.90 6.55 16.95
CA ASP A 176 7.88 6.94 17.95
C ASP A 176 6.59 6.13 17.70
N PRO A 177 6.33 5.03 18.47
CA PRO A 177 5.15 4.22 18.30
C PRO A 177 3.86 5.00 18.64
N ALA A 178 2.81 4.76 17.87
CA ALA A 178 1.52 5.45 18.05
C ALA A 178 0.36 4.45 18.17
N SER A 179 -0.37 4.20 17.10
CA SER A 179 -1.47 3.22 17.08
C SER A 179 -1.03 1.91 16.46
N ALA A 180 -1.78 0.85 16.74
CA ALA A 180 -1.59 -0.42 16.05
C ALA A 180 -2.93 -1.03 15.63
N LEU A 181 -2.88 -2.04 14.76
CA LEU A 181 -4.00 -2.90 14.42
C LEU A 181 -3.62 -4.34 14.78
N LEU A 182 -4.41 -4.97 15.63
CA LEU A 182 -4.34 -6.42 15.84
C LEU A 182 -5.18 -7.09 14.75
N ILE A 183 -4.56 -7.96 13.95
CA ILE A 183 -5.18 -8.57 12.77
C ILE A 183 -5.24 -10.09 12.94
N HIS A 184 -6.39 -10.68 12.64
CA HIS A 184 -6.56 -12.14 12.55
C HIS A 184 -6.82 -12.54 11.10
N LYS A 185 -5.86 -13.22 10.48
CA LYS A 185 -5.92 -13.66 9.09
C LYS A 185 -5.33 -15.07 8.94
N ASN A 186 -6.05 -15.96 8.25
CA ASN A 186 -5.58 -17.33 7.94
C ASN A 186 -5.07 -18.10 9.17
N ASN A 187 -5.84 -18.08 10.26
CA ASN A 187 -5.52 -18.69 11.56
C ASN A 187 -4.22 -18.19 12.22
N SER A 188 -3.71 -17.06 11.78
CA SER A 188 -2.56 -16.39 12.36
C SER A 188 -2.92 -14.99 12.81
N TYR A 189 -2.20 -14.47 13.80
CA TYR A 189 -2.36 -13.12 14.30
C TYR A 189 -1.17 -12.26 13.87
N TYR A 190 -1.47 -11.02 13.53
CA TYR A 190 -0.49 -10.03 13.09
C TYR A 190 -0.73 -8.71 13.82
N GLY A 191 0.33 -7.93 13.97
CA GLY A 191 0.28 -6.56 14.43
C GLY A 191 0.77 -5.61 13.33
N ASN A 192 -0.02 -4.63 12.96
CA ASN A 192 0.45 -3.52 12.14
C ASN A 192 0.64 -2.32 13.07
N ILE A 193 1.88 -1.98 13.37
CA ILE A 193 2.24 -0.91 14.30
C ILE A 193 2.60 0.32 13.50
N THR A 194 1.86 1.41 13.71
CA THR A 194 2.20 2.70 13.14
C THR A 194 3.25 3.36 14.02
N VAL A 195 4.38 3.67 13.41
CA VAL A 195 5.48 4.39 14.04
C VAL A 195 5.80 5.64 13.24
N TYR A 196 6.33 6.65 13.90
CA TYR A 196 6.72 7.90 13.26
C TYR A 196 8.23 8.09 13.40
N ARG A 197 8.86 8.55 12.34
CA ARG A 197 10.26 8.99 12.33
C ARG A 197 10.37 10.39 11.76
N ASN A 198 11.40 11.12 12.14
CA ASN A 198 11.66 12.43 11.55
C ASN A 198 11.89 12.28 10.04
N LYS A 199 11.38 13.24 9.28
CA LYS A 199 11.64 13.31 7.84
C LYS A 199 13.10 13.69 7.66
N GLU A 200 13.84 12.88 6.93
CA GLU A 200 15.15 13.25 6.44
C GLU A 200 14.95 14.35 5.39
N LYS A 201 15.61 15.47 5.57
CA LYS A 201 15.65 16.52 4.54
C LYS A 201 16.71 16.11 3.52
N PRO A 202 16.44 16.25 2.22
CA PRO A 202 17.48 16.08 1.22
C PRO A 202 18.64 17.01 1.56
N THR A 203 19.85 16.49 1.60
CA THR A 203 21.08 17.24 1.89
C THR A 203 21.59 17.98 0.66
N VAL A 204 21.14 17.54 -0.53
CA VAL A 204 21.58 18.06 -1.83
C VAL A 204 20.52 19.00 -2.39
N PRO A 205 20.91 20.17 -2.97
CA PRO A 205 20.00 21.08 -3.65
C PRO A 205 19.19 20.34 -4.74
N LEU A 206 17.95 20.73 -4.95
CA LEU A 206 17.03 20.03 -5.87
C LEU A 206 17.59 19.95 -7.31
N GLN A 207 18.40 20.92 -7.72
CA GLN A 207 19.04 20.99 -9.03
C GLN A 207 20.13 19.93 -9.25
N GLU A 208 20.73 19.45 -8.16
CA GLU A 208 21.82 18.46 -8.17
C GLU A 208 21.33 17.05 -7.84
N GLN A 209 20.03 16.90 -7.49
CA GLN A 209 19.44 15.60 -7.15
C GLN A 209 19.40 14.68 -8.34
N THR A 210 19.64 13.40 -8.07
CA THR A 210 19.55 12.33 -9.07
C THR A 210 18.09 12.07 -9.45
N MET A 211 17.83 11.84 -10.74
CA MET A 211 16.48 11.66 -11.26
C MET A 211 16.36 10.39 -12.10
N VAL A 212 15.20 9.77 -12.04
CA VAL A 212 14.80 8.71 -12.96
C VAL A 212 13.32 8.85 -13.29
N SER A 213 12.97 8.64 -14.55
CA SER A 213 11.58 8.41 -14.94
C SER A 213 11.39 6.98 -15.43
N PHE A 214 10.15 6.52 -15.42
CA PHE A 214 9.83 5.22 -16.00
C PHE A 214 8.41 5.20 -16.55
N ASP A 215 8.26 4.48 -17.65
CA ASP A 215 6.98 4.08 -18.22
C ASP A 215 6.53 2.72 -17.65
N LEU A 216 5.22 2.58 -17.37
CA LEU A 216 4.61 1.35 -16.88
C LEU A 216 3.96 0.57 -18.02
N GLY A 217 4.33 -0.69 -18.14
CA GLY A 217 3.80 -1.56 -19.18
C GLY A 217 3.28 -2.90 -18.68
N ILE A 218 2.64 -3.65 -19.58
CA ILE A 218 2.15 -5.01 -19.31
C ILE A 218 3.19 -6.06 -19.72
N LYS A 219 3.91 -5.85 -20.82
CA LYS A 219 4.96 -6.74 -21.31
C LYS A 219 6.24 -6.52 -20.53
N ASN A 220 6.76 -5.31 -20.59
CA ASN A 220 7.80 -4.82 -19.71
C ASN A 220 7.07 -4.05 -18.59
N GLN A 221 7.32 -4.38 -17.35
CA GLN A 221 6.61 -3.76 -16.24
C GLN A 221 7.11 -2.35 -15.96
N LEU A 222 8.41 -2.12 -16.14
CA LEU A 222 9.01 -0.79 -16.10
C LEU A 222 10.03 -0.68 -17.23
N THR A 223 10.02 0.46 -17.91
CA THR A 223 11.09 0.90 -18.82
C THR A 223 11.56 2.25 -18.31
N CYS A 224 12.79 2.32 -17.82
CA CYS A 224 13.34 3.52 -17.18
C CYS A 224 14.12 4.39 -18.18
N SER A 225 14.18 5.69 -17.90
CA SER A 225 14.91 6.67 -18.74
C SER A 225 16.42 6.44 -18.79
N ASN A 226 16.98 5.68 -17.84
CA ASN A 226 18.37 5.23 -17.86
C ASN A 226 18.60 3.96 -18.70
N GLY A 227 17.61 3.49 -19.45
CA GLY A 227 17.68 2.28 -20.28
C GLY A 227 17.37 0.98 -19.54
N LEU A 228 17.16 0.99 -18.23
CA LEU A 228 16.81 -0.20 -17.47
C LEU A 228 15.40 -0.66 -17.84
N VAL A 229 15.28 -1.94 -18.20
CA VAL A 229 13.98 -2.58 -18.47
C VAL A 229 13.76 -3.74 -17.47
N LEU A 230 12.67 -3.67 -16.73
CA LEU A 230 12.25 -4.74 -15.81
C LEU A 230 11.10 -5.54 -16.43
N ASN A 231 11.34 -6.83 -16.60
CA ASN A 231 10.32 -7.78 -17.04
C ASN A 231 10.20 -8.90 -16.01
N TYR A 232 9.03 -9.01 -15.40
CA TYR A 232 8.76 -10.04 -14.42
C TYR A 232 7.28 -10.44 -14.44
N ASN A 233 6.99 -11.66 -14.00
CA ASN A 233 5.63 -12.17 -13.90
C ASN A 233 5.51 -13.12 -12.71
N ILE A 234 4.57 -12.85 -11.82
CA ILE A 234 4.31 -13.65 -10.63
C ILE A 234 2.88 -14.22 -10.70
N PRO A 235 2.66 -15.25 -11.51
CA PRO A 235 1.34 -15.83 -11.71
C PRO A 235 0.89 -16.63 -10.49
N LYS A 236 -0.40 -16.95 -10.46
CA LYS A 236 -0.97 -17.92 -9.51
C LYS A 236 -0.26 -19.26 -9.64
N SER A 237 0.11 -19.87 -8.51
CA SER A 237 0.76 -21.17 -8.49
C SER A 237 -0.13 -22.29 -9.09
N LYS A 238 0.49 -23.37 -9.58
CA LYS A 238 -0.26 -24.56 -10.04
C LYS A 238 -1.15 -25.11 -8.90
N LYS A 239 -0.64 -25.08 -7.65
CA LYS A 239 -1.36 -25.52 -6.45
C LYS A 239 -2.57 -24.63 -6.15
N GLU A 240 -2.43 -23.30 -6.24
CA GLU A 240 -3.53 -22.35 -6.06
C GLU A 240 -4.66 -22.63 -7.06
N ARG A 241 -4.33 -22.77 -8.35
CA ARG A 241 -5.30 -23.09 -9.42
C ARG A 241 -6.00 -24.44 -9.21
N ARG A 242 -5.26 -25.45 -8.72
CA ARG A 242 -5.83 -26.77 -8.40
C ARG A 242 -6.82 -26.69 -7.24
N ILE A 243 -6.46 -25.99 -6.16
CA ILE A 243 -7.34 -25.82 -4.99
C ILE A 243 -8.59 -25.02 -5.39
N GLN A 244 -8.45 -23.97 -6.18
CA GLN A 244 -9.57 -23.15 -6.66
C GLN A 244 -10.59 -23.99 -7.45
N ARG A 245 -10.12 -24.85 -8.38
CA ARG A 245 -10.98 -25.78 -9.13
C ARG A 245 -11.67 -26.81 -8.23
N ARG A 246 -10.97 -27.31 -7.19
CA ARG A 246 -11.58 -28.23 -6.22
C ARG A 246 -12.61 -27.54 -5.34
N LEU A 247 -12.38 -26.29 -4.95
CA LEU A 247 -13.28 -25.50 -4.13
C LEU A 247 -14.60 -25.21 -4.87
N SER A 248 -14.55 -24.90 -6.17
CA SER A 248 -15.77 -24.62 -6.97
C SER A 248 -16.74 -25.80 -7.06
N LYS A 249 -16.24 -27.03 -6.86
CA LYS A 249 -17.02 -28.25 -6.86
C LYS A 249 -17.58 -28.65 -5.48
N LYS A 250 -17.33 -27.87 -4.43
CA LYS A 250 -17.77 -28.20 -3.07
C LYS A 250 -19.06 -27.49 -2.72
N VAL A 251 -19.89 -28.16 -1.93
CA VAL A 251 -21.11 -27.59 -1.36
C VAL A 251 -20.69 -26.41 -0.46
N LYS A 252 -21.23 -25.22 -0.73
CA LYS A 252 -20.96 -24.03 0.05
C LYS A 252 -21.31 -24.26 1.52
N ASN A 253 -20.49 -23.72 2.41
CA ASN A 253 -20.65 -23.81 3.87
C ASN A 253 -20.45 -25.21 4.49
N SER A 254 -20.07 -26.24 3.72
CA SER A 254 -19.68 -27.53 4.29
C SER A 254 -18.28 -27.44 4.97
N ASN A 255 -17.99 -28.34 5.90
CA ASN A 255 -16.67 -28.43 6.55
C ASN A 255 -15.53 -28.59 5.52
N ASN A 256 -15.74 -29.40 4.48
CA ASN A 256 -14.77 -29.60 3.40
C ASN A 256 -14.59 -28.34 2.55
N TYR A 257 -15.65 -27.55 2.33
CA TYR A 257 -15.54 -26.23 1.70
C TYR A 257 -14.64 -25.29 2.51
N TYR A 258 -14.85 -25.19 3.82
CA TYR A 258 -14.03 -24.31 4.68
C TYR A 258 -12.58 -24.77 4.76
N LYS A 259 -12.29 -26.09 4.83
CA LYS A 259 -10.92 -26.63 4.78
C LYS A 259 -10.19 -26.21 3.49
N LEU A 260 -10.84 -26.38 2.33
CA LEU A 260 -10.26 -25.96 1.06
C LEU A 260 -10.15 -24.44 0.91
N LYS A 261 -11.12 -23.68 1.41
CA LYS A 261 -11.09 -22.22 1.43
C LYS A 261 -9.89 -21.69 2.24
N ASN A 262 -9.62 -22.29 3.40
CA ASN A 262 -8.44 -21.93 4.21
C ASN A 262 -7.14 -22.26 3.47
N SER A 263 -7.04 -23.44 2.84
CA SER A 263 -5.88 -23.80 2.01
C SER A 263 -5.68 -22.85 0.83
N LEU A 264 -6.77 -22.44 0.16
CA LEU A 264 -6.73 -21.46 -0.93
C LEU A 264 -6.22 -20.11 -0.42
N ASN A 265 -6.75 -19.61 0.68
CA ASN A 265 -6.33 -18.37 1.30
C ASN A 265 -4.83 -18.37 1.65
N THR A 266 -4.30 -19.52 2.11
CA THR A 266 -2.87 -19.68 2.41
C THR A 266 -2.01 -19.55 1.13
N GLU A 267 -2.39 -20.24 0.05
CA GLU A 267 -1.65 -20.16 -1.21
C GLU A 267 -1.75 -18.78 -1.87
N GLN A 268 -2.93 -18.14 -1.82
CA GLN A 268 -3.10 -16.76 -2.28
C GLN A 268 -2.24 -15.77 -1.48
N THR A 269 -2.11 -15.98 -0.18
CA THR A 269 -1.23 -15.16 0.66
C THR A 269 0.24 -15.30 0.23
N LYS A 270 0.70 -16.51 -0.09
CA LYS A 270 2.07 -16.73 -0.59
C LYS A 270 2.31 -15.99 -1.91
N THR A 271 1.36 -16.11 -2.86
CA THR A 271 1.45 -15.39 -4.14
C THR A 271 1.46 -13.87 -3.93
N THR A 272 0.59 -13.34 -3.06
CA THR A 272 0.54 -11.92 -2.72
C THR A 272 1.84 -11.45 -2.06
N ASN A 273 2.40 -12.24 -1.15
CA ASN A 273 3.66 -11.91 -0.49
C ASN A 273 4.83 -11.84 -1.49
N LYS A 274 4.91 -12.77 -2.45
CA LYS A 274 5.91 -12.72 -3.52
C LYS A 274 5.78 -11.44 -4.35
N ARG A 275 4.55 -11.07 -4.74
CA ARG A 275 4.31 -9.81 -5.48
C ARG A 275 4.71 -8.58 -4.67
N ASN A 276 4.34 -8.54 -3.40
CA ASN A 276 4.71 -7.44 -2.51
C ASN A 276 6.22 -7.34 -2.29
N ASP A 277 6.92 -8.48 -2.19
CA ASP A 277 8.37 -8.52 -2.08
C ASP A 277 9.04 -7.94 -3.33
N THR A 278 8.58 -8.36 -4.52
CA THR A 278 9.00 -7.80 -5.80
C THR A 278 8.80 -6.29 -5.86
N VAL A 279 7.58 -5.83 -5.54
CA VAL A 279 7.27 -4.39 -5.50
C VAL A 279 8.20 -3.66 -4.53
N ASN A 280 8.42 -4.22 -3.33
CA ASN A 280 9.29 -3.60 -2.33
C ASN A 280 10.76 -3.50 -2.78
N LYS A 281 11.28 -4.54 -3.47
CA LYS A 281 12.64 -4.54 -4.03
C LYS A 281 12.79 -3.46 -5.10
N ILE A 282 11.85 -3.38 -6.04
CA ILE A 282 11.85 -2.34 -7.10
C ILE A 282 11.78 -0.94 -6.48
N VAL A 283 10.84 -0.73 -5.56
CA VAL A 283 10.67 0.56 -4.91
C VAL A 283 11.90 0.93 -4.08
N HIS A 284 12.49 -0.02 -3.37
CA HIS A 284 13.74 0.20 -2.63
C HIS A 284 14.86 0.61 -3.58
N TYR A 285 15.06 -0.12 -4.68
CA TYR A 285 16.06 0.21 -5.68
C TYR A 285 15.88 1.64 -6.21
N LEU A 286 14.67 1.99 -6.66
CA LEU A 286 14.41 3.32 -7.21
C LEU A 286 14.58 4.42 -6.17
N SER A 287 14.10 4.23 -4.94
CA SER A 287 14.17 5.25 -3.88
C SER A 287 15.55 5.37 -3.21
N SER A 288 16.44 4.38 -3.36
CA SER A 288 17.79 4.43 -2.80
C SER A 288 18.82 4.98 -3.78
N ASN A 289 18.57 4.84 -5.08
CA ASN A 289 19.51 5.30 -6.11
C ASN A 289 19.11 6.66 -6.70
N TYR A 290 17.86 7.09 -6.53
CA TYR A 290 17.35 8.33 -7.11
C TYR A 290 16.58 9.15 -6.10
N ASP A 291 16.88 10.44 -6.05
CA ASP A 291 16.20 11.40 -5.19
C ASP A 291 14.82 11.76 -5.73
N ILE A 292 14.71 11.88 -7.05
CA ILE A 292 13.47 12.25 -7.75
C ILE A 292 13.05 11.11 -8.67
N VAL A 293 11.83 10.62 -8.44
CA VAL A 293 11.23 9.57 -9.26
C VAL A 293 10.00 10.11 -9.98
N ILE A 294 10.00 9.97 -11.30
CA ILE A 294 9.00 10.54 -12.21
C ILE A 294 8.27 9.41 -12.94
N THR A 295 6.97 9.51 -13.12
CA THR A 295 6.19 8.57 -13.94
C THR A 295 4.85 9.19 -14.33
N GLN A 296 4.24 8.73 -15.40
CA GLN A 296 2.91 9.19 -15.79
C GLN A 296 1.85 8.76 -14.77
N ASP A 297 0.82 9.59 -14.55
CA ASP A 297 -0.27 9.27 -13.61
C ASP A 297 -1.33 8.36 -14.25
N ASP A 298 -0.88 7.20 -14.74
CA ASP A 298 -1.72 6.21 -15.37
C ASP A 298 -2.83 5.68 -14.47
N ASN A 299 -3.98 5.42 -15.09
CA ASN A 299 -5.11 4.78 -14.42
C ASN A 299 -4.98 3.25 -14.46
N ILE A 300 -4.11 2.70 -13.60
CA ILE A 300 -3.88 1.25 -13.51
C ILE A 300 -5.17 0.50 -13.17
N SER A 301 -6.08 1.10 -12.41
CA SER A 301 -7.40 0.51 -12.12
C SER A 301 -8.26 0.36 -13.37
N GLY A 302 -8.16 1.30 -14.31
CA GLY A 302 -8.80 1.20 -15.62
C GLY A 302 -8.20 0.07 -16.46
N TRP A 303 -6.87 -0.04 -16.49
CA TRP A 303 -6.18 -1.13 -17.19
C TRP A 303 -6.56 -2.52 -16.64
N GLN A 304 -6.84 -2.61 -15.34
CA GLN A 304 -7.23 -3.86 -14.71
C GLN A 304 -8.55 -4.43 -15.26
N ARG A 305 -9.46 -3.56 -15.72
CA ARG A 305 -10.70 -3.97 -16.38
C ARG A 305 -10.44 -4.66 -17.73
N LEU A 306 -9.46 -4.16 -18.49
CA LEU A 306 -9.12 -4.65 -19.82
C LEU A 306 -8.16 -5.85 -19.77
N PHE A 307 -7.15 -5.83 -18.90
CA PHE A 307 -6.04 -6.76 -18.86
C PHE A 307 -5.95 -7.56 -17.55
N GLY A 308 -6.97 -7.57 -16.74
CA GLY A 308 -7.11 -8.08 -15.37
C GLY A 308 -6.03 -9.05 -14.87
N LYS A 309 -5.97 -10.27 -15.40
CA LYS A 309 -5.02 -11.30 -14.94
C LYS A 309 -3.55 -10.91 -15.16
N ARG A 310 -3.24 -10.24 -16.26
CA ARG A 310 -1.85 -9.82 -16.58
C ARG A 310 -1.38 -8.76 -15.60
N ILE A 311 -2.20 -7.74 -15.34
CA ILE A 311 -1.88 -6.68 -14.38
C ILE A 311 -1.83 -7.22 -12.94
N GLU A 312 -2.76 -8.10 -12.56
CA GLU A 312 -2.74 -8.73 -11.24
C GLU A 312 -1.40 -9.47 -10.97
N SER A 313 -0.83 -10.12 -11.99
CA SER A 313 0.40 -10.89 -11.84
C SER A 313 1.67 -10.04 -11.71
N THR A 314 1.63 -8.78 -12.08
CA THR A 314 2.79 -7.86 -12.05
C THR A 314 2.85 -7.00 -10.80
N GLY A 315 1.72 -6.63 -10.22
CA GLY A 315 1.67 -5.74 -9.06
C GLY A 315 2.09 -4.29 -9.34
N ILE A 316 2.14 -3.85 -10.61
CA ILE A 316 2.63 -2.51 -11.01
C ILE A 316 1.92 -1.36 -10.29
N GLY A 317 0.61 -1.49 -10.03
CA GLY A 317 -0.10 -0.47 -9.25
C GLY A 317 0.47 -0.27 -7.85
N GLY A 318 1.01 -1.33 -7.24
CA GLY A 318 1.69 -1.26 -5.94
C GLY A 318 2.99 -0.48 -5.98
N ILE A 319 3.73 -0.49 -7.09
CA ILE A 319 4.99 0.26 -7.25
C ILE A 319 4.72 1.76 -7.17
N LYS A 320 3.79 2.25 -7.98
CA LYS A 320 3.40 3.67 -8.00
C LYS A 320 2.93 4.15 -6.63
N GLU A 321 2.04 3.40 -5.96
CA GLU A 321 1.54 3.78 -4.63
C GLU A 321 2.65 3.75 -3.57
N ALA A 322 3.55 2.78 -3.61
CA ALA A 322 4.65 2.71 -2.66
C ALA A 322 5.67 3.84 -2.87
N LEU A 323 5.98 4.23 -4.12
CA LEU A 323 6.88 5.32 -4.44
C LEU A 323 6.37 6.68 -3.96
N LYS A 324 5.05 6.93 -3.99
CA LYS A 324 4.46 8.16 -3.41
C LYS A 324 4.84 8.40 -1.94
N HIS A 325 5.15 7.32 -1.21
CA HIS A 325 5.46 7.38 0.22
C HIS A 325 6.92 7.15 0.54
N LYS A 326 7.68 6.50 -0.35
CA LYS A 326 9.06 6.08 -0.08
C LYS A 326 10.11 6.92 -0.83
N ALA A 327 9.80 7.41 -2.03
CA ALA A 327 10.72 8.30 -2.75
C ALA A 327 10.86 9.64 -2.00
N SER A 328 12.06 10.22 -2.00
CA SER A 328 12.30 11.55 -1.45
C SER A 328 11.44 12.59 -2.14
N THR A 329 11.39 12.54 -3.47
CA THR A 329 10.46 13.32 -4.29
C THR A 329 9.82 12.41 -5.33
N PHE A 330 8.49 12.32 -5.30
CA PHE A 330 7.70 11.63 -6.33
C PHE A 330 6.96 12.65 -7.18
N MET A 331 7.19 12.64 -8.51
CA MET A 331 6.63 13.61 -9.43
C MET A 331 5.76 12.91 -10.50
N PRO A 332 4.43 12.89 -10.35
CA PRO A 332 3.55 12.36 -11.37
C PRO A 332 3.41 13.34 -12.54
N VAL A 333 3.61 12.87 -13.76
CA VAL A 333 3.28 13.56 -15.00
C VAL A 333 1.78 13.37 -15.28
N ASP A 334 1.15 14.35 -15.91
CA ASP A 334 -0.28 14.27 -16.25
C ASP A 334 -0.52 13.10 -17.22
N ARG A 335 -1.60 12.33 -16.97
CA ARG A 335 -1.96 11.14 -17.77
C ARG A 335 -2.32 11.43 -19.22
N PHE A 336 -2.67 12.67 -19.54
CA PHE A 336 -3.05 13.11 -20.89
C PHE A 336 -1.86 13.64 -21.69
N MET A 337 -0.66 13.70 -21.09
CA MET A 337 0.54 14.05 -21.85
C MET A 337 0.84 12.96 -22.88
N PRO A 338 1.13 13.34 -24.12
CA PRO A 338 1.30 12.38 -25.24
C PRO A 338 2.69 11.72 -25.25
N THR A 339 3.12 11.19 -24.12
CA THR A 339 4.49 10.67 -23.88
C THR A 339 4.87 9.57 -24.88
N THR A 340 3.91 8.74 -25.30
CA THR A 340 4.11 7.69 -26.30
C THR A 340 4.08 8.19 -27.75
N LYS A 341 3.41 9.31 -28.02
CA LYS A 341 3.20 9.85 -29.37
C LYS A 341 4.17 10.98 -29.75
N GLU A 342 4.89 11.50 -28.78
CA GLU A 342 5.83 12.59 -28.94
C GLU A 342 7.26 12.05 -29.07
N CYS A 343 8.05 12.62 -29.95
CA CYS A 343 9.45 12.28 -30.10
C CYS A 343 10.27 12.86 -28.94
N SER A 344 11.03 12.03 -28.25
CA SER A 344 11.88 12.47 -27.13
C SER A 344 13.05 13.37 -27.56
N ASN A 345 13.37 13.44 -28.86
CA ASN A 345 14.45 14.27 -29.39
C ASN A 345 13.96 15.63 -29.93
N CYS A 346 12.95 15.65 -30.80
CA CYS A 346 12.50 16.88 -31.46
C CYS A 346 11.13 17.35 -31.02
N HIS A 347 10.46 16.63 -30.14
CA HIS A 347 9.11 16.93 -29.59
C HIS A 347 7.98 17.02 -30.62
N ASN A 348 8.23 16.63 -31.87
CA ASN A 348 7.15 16.49 -32.84
C ASN A 348 6.28 15.30 -32.50
N LYS A 349 4.98 15.43 -32.75
CA LYS A 349 3.99 14.39 -32.43
C LYS A 349 3.70 13.56 -33.66
N TYR A 350 3.64 12.25 -33.45
CA TYR A 350 3.28 11.27 -34.48
C TYR A 350 2.38 10.19 -33.86
N ASP A 351 1.31 9.83 -34.57
CA ASP A 351 0.40 8.79 -34.11
C ASP A 351 1.00 7.41 -34.40
N ILE A 352 1.34 6.70 -33.33
CA ILE A 352 1.83 5.33 -33.37
C ILE A 352 0.73 4.36 -32.93
N LYS A 353 0.59 3.21 -33.60
CA LYS A 353 -0.36 2.19 -33.24
C LYS A 353 0.04 1.47 -31.94
N LEU A 354 -0.92 0.94 -31.23
CA LEU A 354 -0.69 0.29 -29.93
C LEU A 354 0.15 -1.00 -30.00
N ASP A 355 0.14 -1.67 -31.13
CA ASP A 355 0.91 -2.90 -31.41
C ASP A 355 2.36 -2.61 -31.86
N GLU A 356 2.62 -1.42 -32.37
CA GLU A 356 3.96 -0.98 -32.74
C GLU A 356 4.83 -0.78 -31.50
N ARG A 357 6.03 -1.37 -31.51
CA ARG A 357 6.99 -1.28 -30.39
C ARG A 357 8.15 -0.35 -30.66
N THR A 358 8.42 -0.05 -31.92
CA THR A 358 9.48 0.85 -32.32
C THR A 358 8.87 2.19 -32.73
N TYR A 359 9.29 3.25 -32.05
CA TYR A 359 8.95 4.62 -32.41
C TYR A 359 9.92 5.10 -33.49
N ARG A 360 9.39 5.60 -34.61
CA ARG A 360 10.17 6.17 -35.71
C ARG A 360 9.70 7.60 -35.99
N CYS A 361 10.57 8.56 -35.78
CA CYS A 361 10.24 9.96 -36.00
C CYS A 361 10.48 10.35 -37.44
N ASN A 362 9.43 10.77 -38.13
CA ASN A 362 9.53 11.21 -39.53
C ASN A 362 10.19 12.59 -39.70
N TYR A 363 10.36 13.35 -38.59
CA TYR A 363 10.94 14.70 -38.62
C TYR A 363 12.45 14.69 -38.36
N CYS A 364 12.95 13.92 -37.40
CA CYS A 364 14.35 13.94 -37.03
C CYS A 364 15.06 12.59 -37.24
N GLY A 365 14.38 11.58 -37.80
CA GLY A 365 14.93 10.26 -38.08
C GLY A 365 15.19 9.37 -36.84
N LEU A 366 14.83 9.82 -35.62
CA LEU A 366 15.02 9.02 -34.42
C LEU A 366 14.27 7.69 -34.55
N THR A 367 14.97 6.59 -34.33
CA THR A 367 14.39 5.25 -34.19
C THR A 367 14.72 4.71 -32.80
N ILE A 368 13.72 4.41 -31.99
CA ILE A 368 13.87 4.07 -30.58
C ILE A 368 12.75 3.12 -30.13
N ASP A 369 12.95 2.34 -29.06
CA ASP A 369 11.87 1.60 -28.43
C ASP A 369 10.79 2.57 -27.91
N ARG A 370 9.52 2.26 -28.15
CA ARG A 370 8.39 3.14 -27.81
C ARG A 370 8.28 3.39 -26.33
N ASP A 371 8.42 2.36 -25.49
CA ASP A 371 8.27 2.45 -24.05
C ASP A 371 9.46 3.25 -23.46
N TYR A 372 10.66 3.14 -24.07
CA TYR A 372 11.83 3.96 -23.71
C TYR A 372 11.65 5.43 -24.14
N ASN A 373 11.13 5.67 -25.35
CA ASN A 373 10.77 7.03 -25.79
C ASN A 373 9.75 7.68 -24.81
N SER A 374 8.76 6.91 -24.36
CA SER A 374 7.79 7.36 -23.37
C SER A 374 8.46 7.73 -22.04
N ALA A 375 9.37 6.90 -21.55
CA ALA A 375 10.12 7.17 -20.32
C ALA A 375 10.93 8.46 -20.40
N LEU A 376 11.61 8.73 -21.54
CA LEU A 376 12.34 9.97 -21.78
C LEU A 376 11.41 11.20 -21.80
N ASN A 377 10.25 11.07 -22.42
CA ASN A 377 9.22 12.12 -22.41
C ASN A 377 8.63 12.35 -21.00
N ASP A 378 8.46 11.30 -20.22
CA ASP A 378 8.05 11.44 -18.81
C ASP A 378 9.09 12.25 -18.01
N MET A 379 10.39 12.03 -18.25
CA MET A 379 11.46 12.83 -17.65
C MET A 379 11.34 14.29 -18.06
N TYR A 380 11.21 14.56 -19.36
CA TYR A 380 11.05 15.91 -19.90
C TYR A 380 9.90 16.67 -19.26
N TYR A 381 8.70 16.10 -19.25
CA TYR A 381 7.53 16.72 -18.62
C TYR A 381 7.65 16.84 -17.11
N GLY A 382 8.29 15.86 -16.46
CA GLY A 382 8.58 15.87 -15.04
C GLY A 382 9.50 17.03 -14.66
N ILE A 383 10.60 17.24 -15.37
CA ILE A 383 11.53 18.36 -15.17
C ILE A 383 10.81 19.69 -15.38
N LYS A 384 10.03 19.85 -16.45
CA LYS A 384 9.24 21.06 -16.69
C LYS A 384 8.28 21.35 -15.52
N LYS A 385 7.64 20.32 -14.98
CA LYS A 385 6.74 20.44 -13.83
C LYS A 385 7.48 20.82 -12.54
N ILE A 386 8.68 20.26 -12.32
CA ILE A 386 9.56 20.57 -11.19
C ILE A 386 10.00 22.04 -11.30
N ASN A 387 10.51 22.46 -12.45
CA ASN A 387 10.96 23.82 -12.69
C ASN A 387 9.87 24.84 -12.40
N LYS A 388 8.63 24.58 -12.91
CA LYS A 388 7.46 25.43 -12.64
C LYS A 388 7.08 25.45 -11.16
N LYS A 389 7.08 24.30 -10.49
CA LYS A 389 6.63 24.15 -9.08
C LYS A 389 7.57 24.82 -8.10
N TYR A 390 8.87 24.66 -8.31
CA TYR A 390 9.90 25.11 -7.38
C TYR A 390 10.61 26.41 -7.84
N LYS A 391 10.23 26.94 -9.01
CA LYS A 391 10.81 28.14 -9.61
C LYS A 391 12.33 28.04 -9.78
N ILE A 392 12.78 26.89 -10.27
CA ILE A 392 14.19 26.58 -10.56
C ILE A 392 14.37 26.30 -12.04
N ASN A 393 15.60 26.24 -12.51
CA ASN A 393 15.93 25.88 -13.88
C ASN A 393 16.85 24.66 -13.89
N ILE A 394 16.27 23.47 -14.03
CA ILE A 394 17.01 22.25 -14.33
C ILE A 394 17.07 22.14 -15.87
N PRO A 395 18.28 22.11 -16.47
CA PRO A 395 18.39 21.98 -17.93
C PRO A 395 17.82 20.66 -18.40
N VAL A 396 17.07 20.70 -19.50
CA VAL A 396 16.42 19.51 -20.06
C VAL A 396 17.45 18.61 -20.76
N GLU A 397 18.58 19.19 -21.21
CA GLU A 397 19.72 18.48 -21.81
C GLU A 397 20.34 17.46 -20.85
N ARG A 398 20.14 17.63 -19.54
CA ARG A 398 20.54 16.68 -18.50
C ARG A 398 19.93 15.26 -18.66
N LEU A 399 18.90 15.13 -19.52
CA LEU A 399 18.34 13.83 -19.94
C LEU A 399 19.36 12.87 -20.57
N ARG A 400 20.46 13.38 -21.12
CA ARG A 400 21.47 12.60 -21.84
C ARG A 400 22.67 12.20 -20.97
N GLU A 401 22.81 12.78 -19.78
CA GLU A 401 23.99 12.60 -18.91
C GLU A 401 23.86 11.44 -17.91
N TYR A 402 22.69 10.84 -17.79
CA TYR A 402 22.51 9.72 -16.88
C TYR A 402 23.02 8.43 -17.50
N THR A 403 24.31 8.16 -17.28
CA THR A 403 24.86 6.84 -17.48
C THR A 403 24.05 5.81 -16.70
N PRO A 404 23.75 4.65 -17.29
CA PRO A 404 23.09 3.57 -16.60
C PRO A 404 23.88 3.22 -15.34
N VAL A 405 23.28 3.31 -14.17
CA VAL A 405 23.88 2.74 -12.96
C VAL A 405 23.92 1.24 -13.18
N GLU A 406 25.10 0.65 -13.23
CA GLU A 406 25.25 -0.80 -13.31
C GLU A 406 24.52 -1.43 -12.13
N MET A 407 23.43 -2.10 -12.43
CA MET A 407 22.73 -2.86 -11.42
C MET A 407 23.54 -4.09 -11.06
N ASN A 408 23.96 -4.17 -9.82
CA ASN A 408 24.49 -5.40 -9.27
C ASN A 408 23.39 -6.47 -9.40
N ALA A 409 23.59 -7.48 -10.25
CA ALA A 409 22.62 -8.54 -10.55
C ALA A 409 22.09 -9.23 -9.29
N ASN A 410 22.84 -9.19 -8.18
CA ASN A 410 22.49 -9.75 -6.89
C ASN A 410 21.35 -9.01 -6.16
N THR A 411 21.04 -7.75 -6.53
CA THR A 411 19.99 -6.96 -5.84
C THR A 411 18.59 -7.30 -6.33
N LEU A 412 18.48 -7.88 -7.53
CA LEU A 412 17.19 -8.24 -8.15
C LEU A 412 17.22 -9.69 -8.66
N GLU A 413 17.77 -10.63 -7.89
CA GLU A 413 17.68 -12.07 -8.19
C GLU A 413 16.23 -12.46 -8.56
N GLY A 414 16.05 -13.03 -9.73
CA GLY A 414 14.75 -13.45 -10.25
C GLY A 414 14.07 -12.46 -11.20
N PHE A 415 14.72 -11.33 -11.54
CA PHE A 415 14.24 -10.43 -12.58
C PHE A 415 15.02 -10.63 -13.88
N TYR A 416 14.31 -10.67 -15.00
CA TYR A 416 14.96 -10.53 -16.29
C TYR A 416 15.24 -9.02 -16.53
N ILE A 417 16.50 -8.66 -16.49
CA ILE A 417 16.99 -7.32 -16.83
C ILE A 417 17.44 -7.40 -18.27
N SER A 418 16.70 -6.75 -19.18
CA SER A 418 17.17 -6.62 -20.57
C SER A 418 18.39 -5.70 -20.60
N PRO A 419 19.45 -6.05 -21.36
CA PRO A 419 20.49 -5.09 -21.66
C PRO A 419 19.87 -3.88 -22.36
N TYR A 420 20.45 -2.71 -22.14
CA TYR A 420 20.01 -1.38 -22.51
C TYR A 420 19.24 -1.28 -23.83
N VAL A 421 18.16 -0.50 -23.82
CA VAL A 421 17.47 -0.10 -25.05
C VAL A 421 18.36 0.89 -25.79
N ARG A 422 18.82 0.55 -26.98
CA ARG A 422 19.65 1.44 -27.82
C ARG A 422 18.73 2.36 -28.63
N ALA A 423 19.03 3.64 -28.64
CA ALA A 423 18.48 4.59 -29.59
C ALA A 423 19.44 4.70 -30.81
N SER A 424 18.89 4.80 -31.99
CA SER A 424 19.66 5.01 -33.22
C SER A 424 19.05 6.16 -34.03
N PHE A 425 19.94 6.93 -34.68
CA PHE A 425 19.55 7.93 -35.67
C PHE A 425 19.92 7.42 -37.04
N VAL A 426 19.01 7.57 -38.00
CA VAL A 426 19.29 7.33 -39.40
C VAL A 426 19.70 8.67 -40.01
N HIS A 427 20.97 8.81 -40.36
CA HIS A 427 21.43 9.94 -41.14
C HIS A 427 21.10 9.70 -42.63
N GLU A 428 20.82 10.76 -43.39
CA GLU A 428 20.57 10.71 -44.83
C GLU A 428 21.73 10.09 -45.65
N SER A 429 22.90 9.92 -45.05
CA SER A 429 24.09 9.26 -45.63
C SER A 429 24.10 7.73 -45.51
N GLY A 430 23.07 7.09 -45.00
CA GLY A 430 22.98 5.62 -44.94
C GLY A 430 23.86 4.93 -43.87
N SER A 431 24.57 5.68 -43.03
CA SER A 431 25.35 5.11 -41.92
C SER A 431 24.58 5.18 -40.60
N LEU A 432 24.44 4.03 -39.94
CA LEU A 432 23.90 3.91 -38.59
C LEU A 432 24.96 4.36 -37.58
N ASN A 433 24.80 5.54 -36.98
CA ASN A 433 25.57 5.90 -35.79
C ASN A 433 24.85 5.37 -34.55
N VAL A 434 25.43 4.40 -33.87
CA VAL A 434 25.00 3.86 -32.60
C VAL A 434 25.58 4.76 -31.52
N LEU A 435 24.74 5.49 -30.80
CA LEU A 435 25.15 6.18 -29.58
C LEU A 435 25.29 5.13 -28.46
N THR A 436 26.51 4.91 -28.05
CA THR A 436 26.90 4.09 -26.89
C THR A 436 26.57 4.83 -25.57
#